data_3dcf958a3a4988dfa4d7b7262eaadfe4
#
_entry.id   3dcf958a3a4988dfa4d7b7262eaadfe4
#
_cell.length_a   1.000
_cell.length_b   1.000
_cell.length_c   1.000
_cell.angle_alpha   90.00
_cell.angle_beta   90.00
_cell.angle_gamma   90.00
#
_symmetry.space_group_name_H-M   'P 1'
#
loop_
_entity.id
_entity.type
_entity.pdbx_description
1 polymer ?
#
loop_
_entity_poly.entity_id
_entity_poly.type
_entity_poly.pdbx_seq_one_letter_code
_entity_poly.pdbx_strand_id
1 'polypeptide(L)'
;MEIERKFLLSAFPQDLPLLEEARMEQGYLCADPVVRIRSKESGGKPACRLCFKGQDRLVRQETELAISEETFRELANLLKAPMVKKEYRVYALPGGERLECSLVDGRFYYAEVEFPTLEEALAFTPPPFLGREVTEEKGFTMAEYWETRRFPALD
;
A
#
# COMPACT_ATOMS: atom_id res chain seq x y z
N MET A 1 1.25 0.05 -15.42
CA MET A 1 0.43 -1.12 -15.04
C MET A 1 0.96 -1.69 -13.74
N GLU A 2 0.11 -1.89 -12.76
CA GLU A 2 0.46 -2.46 -11.47
C GLU A 2 -0.18 -3.85 -11.36
N ILE A 3 0.62 -4.84 -10.98
CA ILE A 3 0.15 -6.21 -10.77
C ILE A 3 0.57 -6.60 -9.36
N GLU A 4 -0.39 -6.73 -8.45
CA GLU A 4 -0.09 -7.06 -7.06
C GLU A 4 -1.13 -7.97 -6.43
N ARG A 5 -0.69 -8.75 -5.44
CA ARG A 5 -1.56 -9.56 -4.61
C ARG A 5 -1.46 -9.06 -3.18
N LYS A 6 -2.59 -9.03 -2.48
CA LYS A 6 -2.71 -8.47 -1.13
C LYS A 6 -3.15 -9.51 -0.13
N PHE A 7 -2.52 -9.49 1.03
CA PHE A 7 -2.72 -10.48 2.09
C PHE A 7 -2.91 -9.81 3.44
N LEU A 8 -3.70 -10.42 4.28
CA LEU A 8 -3.73 -10.05 5.69
C LEU A 8 -2.42 -10.46 6.34
N LEU A 9 -2.03 -9.75 7.40
CA LEU A 9 -0.78 -9.98 8.10
C LEU A 9 -1.00 -9.69 9.58
N SER A 10 -0.40 -10.50 10.46
CA SER A 10 -0.58 -10.31 11.90
C SER A 10 0.55 -9.53 12.56
N ALA A 11 1.74 -9.52 11.95
CA ALA A 11 2.91 -8.81 12.45
C ALA A 11 3.96 -8.70 11.35
N PHE A 12 4.92 -7.78 11.50
CA PHE A 12 6.06 -7.75 10.59
C PHE A 12 6.85 -9.06 10.70
N PRO A 13 7.30 -9.63 9.56
CA PRO A 13 8.18 -10.79 9.57
C PRO A 13 9.48 -10.53 10.36
N GLN A 14 9.97 -11.55 11.08
CA GLN A 14 11.19 -11.41 11.87
C GLN A 14 12.41 -12.06 11.23
N ASP A 15 12.20 -13.06 10.38
CA ASP A 15 13.28 -13.90 9.84
C ASP A 15 13.58 -13.65 8.37
N LEU A 16 13.13 -12.52 7.82
CA LEU A 16 13.38 -12.17 6.42
C LEU A 16 14.34 -10.99 6.34
N PRO A 17 15.17 -10.93 5.30
CA PRO A 17 16.03 -9.77 5.07
C PRO A 17 15.19 -8.50 4.87
N LEU A 18 15.48 -7.47 5.64
CA LEU A 18 14.84 -6.17 5.51
C LEU A 18 15.55 -5.38 4.39
N LEU A 19 14.80 -5.00 3.37
CA LEU A 19 15.32 -4.25 2.23
C LEU A 19 15.11 -2.75 2.35
N GLU A 20 13.99 -2.34 2.97
CA GLU A 20 13.60 -0.94 3.05
C GLU A 20 12.73 -0.72 4.28
N GLU A 21 12.86 0.46 4.89
CA GLU A 21 12.00 0.89 5.99
C GLU A 21 11.67 2.35 5.78
N ALA A 22 10.40 2.71 5.93
CA ALA A 22 9.95 4.09 5.73
C ALA A 22 8.69 4.38 6.54
N ARG A 23 8.40 5.66 6.71
CA ARG A 23 7.11 6.15 7.21
C ARG A 23 6.36 6.80 6.07
N MET A 24 5.07 6.54 6.00
CA MET A 24 4.22 7.09 4.95
C MET A 24 3.02 7.80 5.55
N GLU A 25 2.60 8.85 4.86
CA GLU A 25 1.29 9.48 5.07
C GLU A 25 0.61 9.54 3.72
N GLN A 26 -0.66 9.18 3.66
CA GLN A 26 -1.40 9.21 2.41
C GLN A 26 -2.86 9.59 2.63
N GLY A 27 -3.43 10.25 1.63
CA GLY A 27 -4.82 10.62 1.61
C GLY A 27 -5.35 10.60 0.18
N TYR A 28 -6.66 10.69 0.04
CA TYR A 28 -7.33 10.49 -1.24
C TYR A 28 -8.16 11.70 -1.62
N LEU A 29 -7.90 12.23 -2.82
CA LEU A 29 -8.65 13.35 -3.38
C LEU A 29 -9.89 12.90 -4.13
N CYS A 30 -9.88 11.66 -4.62
CA CYS A 30 -10.97 11.08 -5.39
C CYS A 30 -10.95 9.57 -5.23
N ALA A 31 -12.13 8.94 -5.22
CA ALA A 31 -12.27 7.50 -5.07
C ALA A 31 -12.39 6.76 -6.41
N ASP A 32 -12.84 7.43 -7.47
CA ASP A 32 -13.04 6.84 -8.80
C ASP A 32 -12.86 7.89 -9.91
N PRO A 33 -11.72 7.88 -10.61
CA PRO A 33 -10.55 7.05 -10.38
C PRO A 33 -9.93 7.34 -9.01
N VAL A 34 -9.17 6.41 -8.49
CA VAL A 34 -8.45 6.64 -7.25
C VAL A 34 -7.37 7.69 -7.50
N VAL A 35 -7.42 8.79 -6.75
CA VAL A 35 -6.40 9.85 -6.80
C VAL A 35 -5.84 10.01 -5.39
N ARG A 36 -4.57 9.66 -5.22
CA ARG A 36 -3.92 9.59 -3.91
C ARG A 36 -2.70 10.50 -3.88
N ILE A 37 -2.51 11.21 -2.77
CA ILE A 37 -1.24 11.85 -2.45
C ILE A 37 -0.56 11.03 -1.37
N ARG A 38 0.77 10.91 -1.44
CA ARG A 38 1.57 10.16 -0.49
C ARG A 38 2.89 10.89 -0.23
N SER A 39 3.27 10.91 1.04
CA SER A 39 4.61 11.28 1.49
C SER A 39 5.30 10.05 2.04
N LYS A 40 6.53 9.79 1.61
CA LYS A 40 7.35 8.65 2.06
C LYS A 40 8.67 9.17 2.58
N GLU A 41 8.97 8.92 3.85
CA GLU A 41 10.21 9.33 4.50
C GLU A 41 11.02 8.10 4.91
N SER A 42 12.27 8.06 4.46
CA SER A 42 13.19 6.96 4.71
C SER A 42 14.54 7.50 5.20
N GLY A 43 14.53 8.21 6.32
CA GLY A 43 15.74 8.77 6.95
C GLY A 43 16.24 10.08 6.34
N GLY A 44 15.42 10.76 5.54
CA GLY A 44 15.78 12.02 4.89
C GLY A 44 14.56 12.84 4.57
N LYS A 45 14.65 13.67 3.52
CA LYS A 45 13.48 14.44 3.06
C LYS A 45 12.42 13.52 2.52
N PRO A 46 11.14 13.81 2.78
CA PRO A 46 10.05 13.02 2.22
C PRO A 46 10.05 13.07 0.69
N ALA A 47 9.80 11.93 0.08
CA ALA A 47 9.48 11.84 -1.34
C ALA A 47 7.96 11.86 -1.47
N CYS A 48 7.43 12.84 -2.19
CA CYS A 48 6.00 13.03 -2.35
C CYS A 48 5.54 12.61 -3.74
N ARG A 49 4.38 11.95 -3.81
CA ARG A 49 3.82 11.41 -5.05
C ARG A 49 2.34 11.74 -5.16
N LEU A 50 1.91 11.93 -6.39
CA LEU A 50 0.51 11.99 -6.78
C LEU A 50 0.24 10.80 -7.68
N CYS A 51 -0.74 9.97 -7.30
CA CYS A 51 -0.96 8.69 -7.95
C CYS A 51 -2.42 8.57 -8.40
N PHE A 52 -2.61 8.09 -9.62
CA PHE A 52 -3.92 7.82 -10.23
C PHE A 52 -4.02 6.32 -10.48
N LYS A 53 -5.07 5.69 -9.96
CA LYS A 53 -5.28 4.25 -10.14
C LYS A 53 -6.67 3.94 -10.66
N GLY A 54 -6.76 2.96 -11.56
CA GLY A 54 -8.02 2.39 -12.01
C GLY A 54 -8.68 1.53 -10.93
N GLN A 55 -9.88 1.03 -11.22
CA GLN A 55 -10.69 0.28 -10.25
C GLN A 55 -10.42 -1.21 -10.20
N ASP A 56 -9.71 -1.76 -11.18
CA ASP A 56 -9.33 -3.17 -11.17
C ASP A 56 -8.42 -3.46 -9.96
N ARG A 57 -8.27 -4.71 -9.61
CA ARG A 57 -7.59 -5.09 -8.36
C ARG A 57 -6.27 -5.81 -8.57
N LEU A 58 -6.28 -6.98 -9.18
CA LEU A 58 -5.04 -7.74 -9.43
C LEU A 58 -4.14 -7.02 -10.43
N VAL A 59 -4.71 -6.59 -11.55
CA VAL A 59 -4.01 -5.84 -12.60
C VAL A 59 -4.74 -4.52 -12.78
N ARG A 60 -4.07 -3.40 -12.50
CA ARG A 60 -4.71 -2.11 -12.70
C ARG A 60 -3.76 -1.08 -13.29
N GLN A 61 -4.35 -0.13 -13.98
CA GLN A 61 -3.63 1.01 -14.50
C GLN A 61 -3.17 1.89 -13.33
N GLU A 62 -1.92 2.30 -13.37
CA GLU A 62 -1.35 3.22 -12.40
C GLU A 62 -0.53 4.27 -13.13
N THR A 63 -0.74 5.54 -12.78
CA THR A 63 0.08 6.65 -13.22
C THR A 63 0.54 7.41 -11.99
N GLU A 64 1.83 7.60 -11.83
CA GLU A 64 2.40 8.22 -10.64
C GLU A 64 3.35 9.36 -11.03
N LEU A 65 3.22 10.48 -10.34
CA LEU A 65 4.01 11.69 -10.56
C LEU A 65 4.72 12.08 -9.27
N ALA A 66 6.00 12.46 -9.39
CA ALA A 66 6.70 13.11 -8.28
C ALA A 66 6.17 14.53 -8.13
N ILE A 67 5.89 14.93 -6.89
CA ILE A 67 5.47 16.30 -6.56
C ILE A 67 6.36 16.84 -5.44
N SER A 68 6.43 18.17 -5.32
CA SER A 68 7.16 18.81 -4.24
C SER A 68 6.42 18.66 -2.91
N GLU A 69 7.14 18.84 -1.79
CA GLU A 69 6.50 18.90 -0.47
C GLU A 69 5.49 20.02 -0.39
N GLU A 70 5.77 21.16 -1.02
CA GLU A 70 4.84 22.30 -1.06
C GLU A 70 3.53 21.92 -1.76
N THR A 71 3.61 21.32 -2.94
CA THR A 71 2.43 20.83 -3.66
C THR A 71 1.68 19.78 -2.86
N PHE A 72 2.41 18.86 -2.22
CA PHE A 72 1.81 17.86 -1.35
C PHE A 72 0.97 18.51 -0.24
N ARG A 73 1.51 19.52 0.43
CA ARG A 73 0.80 20.24 1.50
C ARG A 73 -0.40 21.00 0.99
N GLU A 74 -0.30 21.62 -0.18
CA GLU A 74 -1.43 22.31 -0.80
C GLU A 74 -2.57 21.33 -1.11
N LEU A 75 -2.24 20.17 -1.67
CA LEU A 75 -3.23 19.13 -1.95
C LEU A 75 -3.82 18.55 -0.66
N ALA A 76 -2.99 18.41 0.37
CA ALA A 76 -3.43 17.90 1.68
C ALA A 76 -4.54 18.78 2.28
N ASN A 77 -4.52 20.07 2.01
CA ASN A 77 -5.56 21.00 2.50
C ASN A 77 -6.94 20.74 1.88
N LEU A 78 -7.01 19.98 0.79
CA LEU A 78 -8.24 19.60 0.12
C LEU A 78 -8.85 18.32 0.66
N LEU A 79 -8.12 17.58 1.49
CA LEU A 79 -8.57 16.29 2.01
C LEU A 79 -9.72 16.46 3.00
N LYS A 80 -10.70 15.56 2.94
CA LYS A 80 -11.90 15.57 3.80
C LYS A 80 -11.69 14.89 5.13
N ALA A 81 -10.58 14.18 5.29
CA ALA A 81 -10.26 13.41 6.51
C ALA A 81 -8.75 13.42 6.75
N PRO A 82 -8.29 13.09 7.97
CA PRO A 82 -6.88 12.99 8.26
C PRO A 82 -6.21 11.92 7.41
N MET A 83 -4.93 12.12 7.12
CA MET A 83 -4.15 11.13 6.36
C MET A 83 -4.02 9.82 7.11
N VAL A 84 -3.95 8.74 6.37
CA VAL A 84 -3.56 7.42 6.88
C VAL A 84 -2.06 7.43 7.09
N LYS A 85 -1.62 6.93 8.23
CA LYS A 85 -0.20 6.81 8.58
C LYS A 85 0.21 5.35 8.52
N LYS A 86 1.37 5.10 7.91
CA LYS A 86 1.92 3.75 7.79
C LYS A 86 3.34 3.68 8.28
N GLU A 87 3.66 2.61 9.02
CA GLU A 87 5.01 2.11 9.13
C GLU A 87 5.17 1.08 8.02
N TYR A 88 6.12 1.32 7.13
CA TYR A 88 6.27 0.55 5.90
C TYR A 88 7.62 -0.16 5.89
N ARG A 89 7.61 -1.45 5.61
CA ARG A 89 8.84 -2.24 5.51
C ARG A 89 8.76 -3.17 4.31
N VAL A 90 9.86 -3.28 3.59
CA VAL A 90 9.98 -4.22 2.47
C VAL A 90 10.98 -5.30 2.85
N TYR A 91 10.58 -6.54 2.67
CA TYR A 91 11.39 -7.72 2.94
C TYR A 91 11.64 -8.50 1.65
N ALA A 92 12.75 -9.23 1.60
CA ALA A 92 13.02 -10.16 0.52
C ALA A 92 12.43 -11.52 0.86
N LEU A 93 11.57 -12.07 -0.02
CA LEU A 93 11.12 -13.45 0.08
C LEU A 93 12.18 -14.39 -0.51
N PRO A 94 12.19 -15.68 -0.11
CA PRO A 94 13.16 -16.65 -0.63
C PRO A 94 13.20 -16.75 -2.15
N GLY A 95 12.08 -16.51 -2.82
CA GLY A 95 12.00 -16.50 -4.29
C GLY A 95 12.47 -15.22 -4.95
N GLY A 96 12.87 -14.21 -4.19
CA GLY A 96 13.33 -12.92 -4.70
C GLY A 96 12.24 -11.87 -4.81
N GLU A 97 10.99 -12.20 -4.53
CA GLU A 97 9.90 -11.22 -4.53
C GLU A 97 10.07 -10.22 -3.39
N ARG A 98 9.58 -9.02 -3.62
CA ARG A 98 9.55 -7.97 -2.60
C ARG A 98 8.22 -8.04 -1.85
N LEU A 99 8.29 -8.28 -0.56
CA LEU A 99 7.12 -8.29 0.32
C LEU A 99 7.00 -6.93 0.98
N GLU A 100 5.98 -6.18 0.62
CA GLU A 100 5.73 -4.85 1.14
C GLU A 100 4.73 -4.95 2.30
N CYS A 101 5.19 -4.69 3.52
CA CYS A 101 4.39 -4.80 4.73
C CYS A 101 4.09 -3.43 5.30
N SER A 102 2.85 -3.22 5.74
CA SER A 102 2.42 -1.96 6.34
C SER A 102 1.72 -2.18 7.66
N LEU A 103 2.08 -1.38 8.66
CA LEU A 103 1.28 -1.20 9.87
C LEU A 103 0.52 0.11 9.71
N VAL A 104 -0.79 0.05 9.67
CA VAL A 104 -1.68 1.17 9.34
C VAL A 104 -2.27 1.77 10.61
N ASP A 105 -1.99 3.06 10.85
CA ASP A 105 -2.50 3.83 12.00
C ASP A 105 -2.25 3.14 13.36
N GLY A 106 -1.22 2.29 13.44
CA GLY A 106 -0.95 1.49 14.64
C GLY A 106 -2.02 0.43 14.94
N ARG A 107 -2.93 0.15 13.99
CA ARG A 107 -4.11 -0.69 14.24
C ARG A 107 -4.06 -2.06 13.59
N PHE A 108 -3.57 -2.16 12.37
CA PHE A 108 -3.56 -3.44 11.66
C PHE A 108 -2.44 -3.49 10.62
N TYR A 109 -2.07 -4.71 10.27
CA TYR A 109 -1.05 -4.99 9.26
C TYR A 109 -1.69 -5.53 8.00
N TYR A 110 -1.06 -5.25 6.85
CA TYR A 110 -1.31 -6.00 5.62
C TYR A 110 -0.01 -6.10 4.82
N ALA A 111 0.00 -6.99 3.86
CA ALA A 111 1.15 -7.17 2.98
C ALA A 111 0.72 -7.20 1.52
N GLU A 112 1.60 -6.71 0.67
CA GLU A 112 1.41 -6.74 -0.79
C GLU A 112 2.67 -7.29 -1.43
N VAL A 113 2.49 -8.07 -2.50
CA VAL A 113 3.58 -8.53 -3.35
C VAL A 113 3.27 -8.05 -4.75
N GLU A 114 4.20 -7.28 -5.33
CA GLU A 114 4.09 -6.76 -6.70
C GLU A 114 4.86 -7.66 -7.64
N PHE A 115 4.29 -7.92 -8.82
CA PHE A 115 4.86 -8.83 -9.82
C PHE A 115 5.08 -8.11 -11.14
N PRO A 116 6.15 -8.47 -11.88
CA PRO A 116 6.39 -7.88 -13.21
C PRO A 116 5.42 -8.38 -14.26
N THR A 117 4.85 -9.58 -14.08
CA THR A 117 3.91 -10.18 -15.03
C THR A 117 2.73 -10.83 -14.32
N LEU A 118 1.61 -10.94 -15.03
CA LEU A 118 0.44 -11.64 -14.52
C LEU A 118 0.74 -13.14 -14.31
N GLU A 119 1.55 -13.74 -15.19
CA GLU A 119 1.95 -15.13 -15.06
C GLU A 119 2.66 -15.40 -13.73
N GLU A 120 3.61 -14.55 -13.36
CA GLU A 120 4.32 -14.68 -12.09
C GLU A 120 3.40 -14.47 -10.90
N ALA A 121 2.47 -13.52 -11.00
CA ALA A 121 1.49 -13.29 -9.94
C ALA A 121 0.61 -14.52 -9.72
N LEU A 122 0.14 -15.15 -10.78
CA LEU A 122 -0.71 -16.34 -10.69
C LEU A 122 0.05 -17.58 -10.22
N ALA A 123 1.34 -17.65 -10.50
CA ALA A 123 2.19 -18.78 -10.10
C ALA A 123 2.69 -18.68 -8.65
N PHE A 124 2.58 -17.51 -8.04
CA PHE A 124 3.11 -17.29 -6.69
C PHE A 124 2.36 -18.09 -5.63
N THR A 125 3.10 -18.85 -4.83
CA THR A 125 2.57 -19.57 -3.67
C THR A 125 2.91 -18.77 -2.42
N PRO A 126 1.91 -18.20 -1.72
CA PRO A 126 2.17 -17.42 -0.52
C PRO A 126 2.82 -18.25 0.58
N PRO A 127 3.85 -17.72 1.27
CA PRO A 127 4.39 -18.40 2.44
C PRO A 127 3.35 -18.48 3.56
N PRO A 128 3.48 -19.50 4.45
CA PRO A 128 2.46 -19.76 5.49
C PRO A 128 2.22 -18.63 6.49
N PHE A 129 3.20 -17.74 6.70
CA PHE A 129 3.02 -16.62 7.63
C PHE A 129 2.09 -15.53 7.11
N LEU A 130 1.83 -15.49 5.80
CA LEU A 130 0.83 -14.57 5.25
C LEU A 130 -0.56 -15.10 5.59
N GLY A 131 -1.45 -14.17 5.97
CA GLY A 131 -2.83 -14.50 6.20
C GLY A 131 -3.63 -14.66 4.92
N ARG A 132 -4.94 -14.57 5.05
CA ARG A 132 -5.85 -14.76 3.92
C ARG A 132 -5.58 -13.73 2.82
N GLU A 133 -5.62 -14.18 1.58
CA GLU A 133 -5.52 -13.28 0.43
C GLU A 133 -6.83 -12.50 0.26
N VAL A 134 -6.70 -11.19 0.11
CA VAL A 134 -7.85 -10.27 -0.01
C VAL A 134 -7.79 -9.43 -1.28
N THR A 135 -6.98 -9.84 -2.26
CA THR A 135 -6.77 -9.11 -3.52
C THR A 135 -8.08 -8.67 -4.18
N GLU A 136 -9.04 -9.59 -4.29
CA GLU A 136 -10.32 -9.34 -4.97
C GLU A 136 -11.48 -9.02 -4.02
N GLU A 137 -11.23 -8.92 -2.74
CA GLU A 137 -12.28 -8.68 -1.74
C GLU A 137 -12.56 -7.20 -1.54
N LYS A 138 -13.83 -6.84 -1.46
CA LYS A 138 -14.26 -5.46 -1.19
C LYS A 138 -13.92 -5.07 0.25
N GLY A 139 -13.64 -3.80 0.45
CA GLY A 139 -13.41 -3.23 1.78
C GLY A 139 -11.96 -3.24 2.21
N PHE A 140 -11.05 -3.86 1.46
CA PHE A 140 -9.65 -4.02 1.86
C PHE A 140 -8.69 -3.06 1.19
N THR A 141 -9.14 -2.15 0.35
CA THR A 141 -8.24 -1.14 -0.22
C THR A 141 -7.99 -0.01 0.76
N MET A 142 -6.85 0.65 0.64
CA MET A 142 -6.57 1.81 1.47
C MET A 142 -7.48 3.00 1.15
N ALA A 143 -7.95 3.13 -0.09
CA ALA A 143 -8.94 4.14 -0.44
C ALA A 143 -10.24 3.92 0.32
N GLU A 144 -10.72 2.68 0.39
CA GLU A 144 -11.91 2.32 1.16
C GLU A 144 -11.69 2.55 2.65
N TYR A 145 -10.55 2.12 3.18
CA TYR A 145 -10.19 2.34 4.59
C TYR A 145 -10.13 3.84 4.93
N TRP A 146 -9.48 4.64 4.10
CA TRP A 146 -9.36 6.08 4.36
C TRP A 146 -10.72 6.75 4.49
N GLU A 147 -11.68 6.35 3.65
CA GLU A 147 -13.02 6.92 3.62
C GLU A 147 -13.84 6.53 4.86
N THR A 148 -13.76 5.27 5.30
CA THR A 148 -14.59 4.73 6.36
C THR A 148 -13.89 4.56 7.70
N ARG A 149 -12.56 4.50 7.70
CA ARG A 149 -11.72 4.10 8.83
C ARG A 149 -12.05 2.71 9.36
N ARG A 150 -12.62 1.86 8.51
CA ARG A 150 -12.93 0.47 8.82
C ARG A 150 -12.09 -0.47 7.97
N PHE A 151 -11.58 -1.50 8.61
CA PHE A 151 -10.87 -2.57 7.91
C PHE A 151 -11.57 -3.88 8.30
N PRO A 152 -12.15 -4.63 7.34
CA PRO A 152 -13.05 -5.75 7.67
C PRO A 152 -12.44 -6.83 8.57
N ALA A 153 -11.12 -7.02 8.51
CA ALA A 153 -10.44 -8.00 9.35
C ALA A 153 -10.44 -7.66 10.84
N LEU A 154 -10.79 -6.42 11.21
CA LEU A 154 -10.87 -5.96 12.60
C LEU A 154 -12.30 -5.99 13.15
N ASP A 155 -13.27 -6.18 12.29
CA ASP A 155 -14.69 -6.12 12.67
C ASP A 155 -15.22 -7.49 13.15
#